data_427064112e4f2ae35f15638f4cba81ac
#
_entry.id   427064112e4f2ae35f15638f4cba81ac
#
_cell.length_a   1.000
_cell.length_b   1.000
_cell.length_c   1.000
_cell.angle_alpha   90.00
_cell.angle_beta   90.00
_cell.angle_gamma   90.00
#
_symmetry.space_group_name_H-M   'P 1'
#
loop_
_entity.id
_entity.type
_entity.pdbx_description
1 polymer ?
#
loop_
_entity_poly.entity_id
_entity_poly.type
_entity_poly.pdbx_seq_one_letter_code
_entity_poly.pdbx_strand_id
1 'polypeptide(L)'
;MKYPFEKQTDLKDCGVCCLLMLTRYYGGEVSKEYLRQITFTTKEGVSAYSLLEGAKILGFSGYGVKGDFKELKKEDLPCIAHVVINKSYKHFVVIYDIDNRHKKILLADSSKNKIINYTFQEFERITTNQFLLLKPLKKIMYVEKNQFLKLTIKKFILQNKKNLVFVLCLSLFV
;
A
#
# COMPACT_ATOMS: atom_id res chain seq x y z
N MET A 1 -10.45 -6.74 -11.45
CA MET A 1 -10.86 -7.35 -10.16
C MET A 1 -11.54 -6.26 -9.34
N LYS A 2 -12.75 -6.50 -8.82
CA LYS A 2 -13.53 -5.43 -8.14
C LYS A 2 -12.82 -4.91 -6.87
N TYR A 3 -12.16 -5.79 -6.12
CA TYR A 3 -11.43 -5.47 -4.90
C TYR A 3 -10.01 -6.06 -5.00
N PRO A 4 -8.99 -5.24 -5.30
CA PRO A 4 -7.61 -5.70 -5.35
C PRO A 4 -7.14 -6.26 -4.01
N PHE A 5 -6.31 -7.31 -4.07
CA PHE A 5 -5.69 -7.89 -2.90
C PHE A 5 -4.18 -8.07 -3.13
N GLU A 6 -3.38 -7.71 -2.14
CA GLU A 6 -1.94 -7.93 -2.12
C GLU A 6 -1.52 -8.54 -0.80
N LYS A 7 -0.84 -9.69 -0.86
CA LYS A 7 -0.28 -10.35 0.31
C LYS A 7 1.05 -9.71 0.69
N GLN A 8 1.23 -9.43 1.98
CA GLN A 8 2.54 -8.99 2.47
C GLN A 8 3.56 -10.13 2.42
N THR A 9 4.80 -9.78 2.11
CA THR A 9 5.95 -10.71 2.11
C THR A 9 6.81 -10.56 3.36
N ASP A 10 6.65 -9.42 4.03
CA ASP A 10 7.36 -9.06 5.26
C ASP A 10 6.37 -8.42 6.23
N LEU A 11 6.59 -8.56 7.54
CA LEU A 11 5.72 -8.00 8.58
C LEU A 11 5.60 -6.48 8.51
N LYS A 12 6.65 -5.79 8.02
CA LYS A 12 6.67 -4.33 7.83
C LYS A 12 5.87 -3.81 6.64
N ASP A 13 5.38 -4.69 5.75
CA ASP A 13 4.75 -4.31 4.49
C ASP A 13 3.25 -4.03 4.58
N CYS A 14 2.62 -4.20 5.73
CA CYS A 14 1.16 -4.08 5.84
C CYS A 14 0.63 -2.75 5.27
N GLY A 15 1.21 -1.63 5.65
CA GLY A 15 0.81 -0.32 5.13
C GLY A 15 1.12 -0.13 3.65
N VAL A 16 2.28 -0.61 3.18
CA VAL A 16 2.67 -0.60 1.76
C VAL A 16 1.67 -1.41 0.93
N CYS A 17 1.28 -2.61 1.40
CA CYS A 17 0.28 -3.44 0.74
C CYS A 17 -1.09 -2.76 0.71
N CYS A 18 -1.50 -2.08 1.80
CA CYS A 18 -2.73 -1.30 1.83
C CYS A 18 -2.72 -0.18 0.78
N LEU A 19 -1.62 0.58 0.70
CA LEU A 19 -1.49 1.65 -0.28
C LEU A 19 -1.47 1.12 -1.71
N LEU A 20 -0.82 -0.04 -1.97
CA LEU A 20 -0.86 -0.70 -3.28
C LEU A 20 -2.26 -1.16 -3.67
N MET A 21 -3.01 -1.75 -2.72
CA MET A 21 -4.40 -2.15 -2.94
C MET A 21 -5.29 -0.96 -3.31
N LEU A 22 -5.15 0.18 -2.62
CA LEU A 22 -5.89 1.40 -2.98
C LEU A 22 -5.44 1.96 -4.33
N THR A 23 -4.14 1.97 -4.62
CA THR A 23 -3.60 2.39 -5.91
C THR A 23 -4.24 1.61 -7.05
N ARG A 24 -4.30 0.29 -6.94
CA ARG A 24 -4.93 -0.60 -7.93
C ARG A 24 -6.45 -0.42 -8.00
N TYR A 25 -7.10 -0.18 -6.88
CA TYR A 25 -8.55 0.07 -6.85
C TYR A 25 -8.93 1.29 -7.69
N TYR A 26 -8.08 2.31 -7.70
CA TYR A 26 -8.26 3.53 -8.50
C TYR A 26 -7.53 3.50 -9.85
N GLY A 27 -7.16 2.31 -10.35
CA GLY A 27 -6.62 2.10 -11.70
C GLY A 27 -5.15 2.45 -11.87
N GLY A 28 -4.41 2.66 -10.78
CA GLY A 28 -2.96 2.80 -10.80
C GLY A 28 -2.24 1.46 -10.67
N GLU A 29 -0.93 1.45 -10.88
CA GLU A 29 -0.05 0.31 -10.63
C GLU A 29 1.37 0.81 -10.32
N VAL A 30 1.98 0.28 -9.27
CA VAL A 30 3.36 0.57 -8.88
C VAL A 30 3.96 -0.66 -8.20
N SER A 31 5.30 -0.72 -8.10
CA SER A 31 5.95 -1.81 -7.37
C SER A 31 5.94 -1.57 -5.84
N LYS A 32 5.98 -2.64 -5.06
CA LYS A 32 6.13 -2.55 -3.59
C LYS A 32 7.44 -1.86 -3.20
N GLU A 33 8.50 -2.11 -3.94
CA GLU A 33 9.82 -1.50 -3.73
C GLU A 33 9.75 0.03 -3.85
N TYR A 34 9.06 0.52 -4.87
CA TYR A 34 8.82 1.95 -5.04
C TYR A 34 7.99 2.53 -3.89
N LEU A 35 6.93 1.82 -3.48
CA LEU A 35 6.12 2.24 -2.34
C LEU A 35 6.93 2.31 -1.06
N ARG A 36 7.78 1.31 -0.75
CA ARG A 36 8.67 1.35 0.43
C ARG A 36 9.57 2.59 0.41
N GLN A 37 10.07 2.98 -0.76
CA GLN A 37 10.92 4.18 -0.90
C GLN A 37 10.15 5.47 -0.60
N ILE A 38 9.00 5.68 -1.25
CA ILE A 38 8.23 6.92 -1.10
C ILE A 38 7.50 7.05 0.23
N THR A 39 7.29 5.93 0.94
CA THR A 39 6.70 5.91 2.29
C THR A 39 7.75 5.84 3.39
N PHE A 40 9.04 5.82 3.04
CA PHE A 40 10.15 5.70 4.00
C PHE A 40 9.96 4.53 4.97
N THR A 41 9.53 3.37 4.43
CA THR A 41 9.30 2.16 5.24
C THR A 41 10.58 1.69 5.90
N THR A 42 10.57 1.56 7.22
CA THR A 42 11.70 1.11 8.05
C THR A 42 11.58 -0.37 8.42
N LYS A 43 12.47 -0.85 9.29
CA LYS A 43 12.37 -2.21 9.85
C LYS A 43 11.15 -2.38 10.76
N GLU A 44 10.69 -1.31 11.39
CA GLU A 44 9.51 -1.24 12.24
C GLU A 44 8.19 -1.10 11.43
N GLY A 45 8.29 -0.90 10.12
CA GLY A 45 7.18 -0.68 9.22
C GLY A 45 7.03 0.77 8.78
N VAL A 46 5.82 1.23 8.58
CA VAL A 46 5.49 2.56 8.06
C VAL A 46 4.49 3.27 8.99
N SER A 47 4.66 4.58 9.15
CA SER A 47 3.73 5.41 9.91
C SER A 47 2.52 5.83 9.06
N ALA A 48 1.40 6.18 9.72
CA ALA A 48 0.24 6.75 9.05
C ALA A 48 0.58 8.04 8.29
N TYR A 49 1.44 8.89 8.85
CA TYR A 49 1.93 10.10 8.21
C TYR A 49 2.71 9.79 6.92
N SER A 50 3.66 8.85 6.99
CA SER A 50 4.45 8.45 5.82
C SER A 50 3.58 7.81 4.72
N LEU A 51 2.53 7.08 5.09
CA LEU A 51 1.55 6.56 4.12
C LEU A 51 0.81 7.70 3.41
N LEU A 52 0.40 8.75 4.13
CA LEU A 52 -0.25 9.92 3.54
C LEU A 52 0.69 10.66 2.59
N GLU A 53 1.96 10.86 2.97
CA GLU A 53 2.94 11.52 2.09
C GLU A 53 3.23 10.68 0.84
N GLY A 54 3.40 9.36 0.97
CA GLY A 54 3.54 8.46 -0.17
C GLY A 54 2.30 8.46 -1.08
N ALA A 55 1.10 8.52 -0.50
CA ALA A 55 -0.15 8.60 -1.25
C ALA A 55 -0.24 9.89 -2.10
N LYS A 56 0.21 11.03 -1.57
CA LYS A 56 0.26 12.30 -2.33
C LYS A 56 1.14 12.18 -3.58
N ILE A 57 2.30 11.53 -3.47
CA ILE A 57 3.20 11.30 -4.61
C ILE A 57 2.49 10.48 -5.70
N LEU A 58 1.66 9.50 -5.32
CA LEU A 58 0.89 8.68 -6.25
C LEU A 58 -0.29 9.41 -6.90
N GLY A 59 -0.67 10.58 -6.41
CA GLY A 59 -1.78 11.36 -6.94
C GLY A 59 -3.05 11.33 -6.10
N PHE A 60 -2.97 10.84 -4.86
CA PHE A 60 -4.07 10.95 -3.91
C PHE A 60 -4.06 12.28 -3.15
N SER A 61 -5.23 12.71 -2.74
CA SER A 61 -5.45 13.59 -1.60
C SER A 61 -5.96 12.77 -0.44
N GLY A 62 -5.57 13.10 0.79
CA GLY A 62 -6.05 12.34 1.93
C GLY A 62 -5.63 12.93 3.26
N TYR A 63 -6.29 12.44 4.30
CA TYR A 63 -6.06 12.85 5.69
C TYR A 63 -6.38 11.70 6.65
N GLY A 64 -5.85 11.79 7.86
CA GLY A 64 -6.17 10.88 8.95
C GLY A 64 -7.36 11.38 9.74
N VAL A 65 -8.24 10.47 10.12
CA VAL A 65 -9.38 10.73 11.01
C VAL A 65 -9.39 9.74 12.17
N LYS A 66 -10.01 10.17 13.27
CA LYS A 66 -10.30 9.30 14.42
C LYS A 66 -11.79 9.41 14.74
N GLY A 67 -12.49 8.27 14.75
CA GLY A 67 -13.94 8.22 14.98
C GLY A 67 -14.46 6.80 14.89
N ASP A 68 -15.75 6.60 15.13
CA ASP A 68 -16.39 5.28 15.00
C ASP A 68 -16.43 4.89 13.51
N PHE A 69 -16.00 3.66 13.19
CA PHE A 69 -16.08 3.15 11.81
C PHE A 69 -17.51 3.11 11.26
N LYS A 70 -18.52 3.06 12.13
CA LYS A 70 -19.93 3.08 11.74
C LYS A 70 -20.38 4.42 11.18
N GLU A 71 -19.62 5.48 11.46
CA GLU A 71 -19.85 6.83 10.91
C GLU A 71 -19.20 7.06 9.55
N LEU A 72 -18.31 6.14 9.11
CA LEU A 72 -17.72 6.19 7.78
C LEU A 72 -18.81 6.07 6.72
N LYS A 73 -18.84 7.03 5.81
CA LYS A 73 -19.78 7.06 4.71
C LYS A 73 -19.26 6.22 3.53
N LYS A 74 -20.16 5.88 2.62
CA LYS A 74 -19.80 5.10 1.42
C LYS A 74 -18.75 5.82 0.55
N GLU A 75 -18.80 7.15 0.51
CA GLU A 75 -17.79 7.97 -0.17
C GLU A 75 -16.42 7.97 0.51
N ASP A 76 -16.30 7.58 1.78
CA ASP A 76 -15.02 7.47 2.48
C ASP A 76 -14.28 6.17 2.11
N LEU A 77 -15.00 5.21 1.53
CA LEU A 77 -14.45 3.91 1.15
C LEU A 77 -13.92 3.89 -0.29
N PRO A 78 -12.92 3.06 -0.59
CA PRO A 78 -12.13 2.32 0.36
C PRO A 78 -11.22 3.22 1.20
N CYS A 79 -10.92 2.79 2.43
CA CYS A 79 -9.99 3.49 3.32
C CYS A 79 -9.01 2.53 3.98
N ILE A 80 -7.91 3.06 4.53
CA ILE A 80 -6.96 2.28 5.34
C ILE A 80 -7.32 2.46 6.80
N ALA A 81 -7.50 1.35 7.52
CA ALA A 81 -7.75 1.35 8.96
C ALA A 81 -6.52 0.87 9.73
N HIS A 82 -6.23 1.51 10.85
CA HIS A 82 -5.23 1.03 11.81
C HIS A 82 -5.91 0.12 12.82
N VAL A 83 -5.33 -1.06 13.02
CA VAL A 83 -5.82 -2.09 13.95
C VAL A 83 -4.71 -2.59 14.86
N VAL A 84 -5.09 -3.19 15.99
CA VAL A 84 -4.17 -3.88 16.90
C VAL A 84 -4.62 -5.33 17.06
N ILE A 85 -3.81 -6.25 16.57
CA ILE A 85 -4.06 -7.68 16.63
C ILE A 85 -3.35 -8.27 17.88
N ASN A 86 -4.00 -9.16 18.58
CA ASN A 86 -3.46 -9.80 19.81
C ASN A 86 -2.92 -8.79 20.84
N LYS A 87 -3.60 -7.63 20.98
CA LYS A 87 -3.29 -6.56 21.94
C LYS A 87 -1.92 -5.86 21.79
N SER A 88 -1.08 -6.28 20.86
CA SER A 88 0.29 -5.73 20.71
C SER A 88 0.71 -5.46 19.27
N TYR A 89 0.24 -6.25 18.32
CA TYR A 89 0.67 -6.14 16.94
C TYR A 89 -0.10 -5.05 16.20
N LYS A 90 0.53 -3.89 16.00
CA LYS A 90 0.00 -2.78 15.22
C LYS A 90 0.01 -3.13 13.73
N HIS A 91 -1.10 -2.92 13.05
CA HIS A 91 -1.28 -3.36 11.68
C HIS A 91 -2.19 -2.41 10.89
N PHE A 92 -2.02 -2.38 9.57
CA PHE A 92 -2.89 -1.67 8.64
C PHE A 92 -3.69 -2.66 7.80
N VAL A 93 -4.96 -2.35 7.57
CA VAL A 93 -5.88 -3.13 6.74
C VAL A 93 -6.68 -2.19 5.84
N VAL A 94 -7.22 -2.69 4.73
CA VAL A 94 -8.12 -1.91 3.86
C VAL A 94 -9.56 -2.30 4.14
N ILE A 95 -10.40 -1.31 4.42
CA ILE A 95 -11.86 -1.47 4.42
C ILE A 95 -12.36 -1.12 3.02
N TYR A 96 -12.96 -2.08 2.35
CA TYR A 96 -13.57 -1.89 1.03
C TYR A 96 -15.05 -1.53 1.09
N ASP A 97 -15.77 -2.09 2.07
CA ASP A 97 -17.20 -1.87 2.19
C ASP A 97 -17.66 -2.08 3.64
N ILE A 98 -18.72 -1.38 4.04
CA ILE A 98 -19.38 -1.49 5.34
C ILE A 98 -20.87 -1.71 5.08
N ASP A 99 -21.35 -2.92 5.38
CA ASP A 99 -22.76 -3.28 5.31
C ASP A 99 -23.41 -3.07 6.70
N ASN A 100 -24.01 -1.90 6.86
CA ASN A 100 -24.68 -1.54 8.10
C ASN A 100 -25.94 -2.41 8.39
N ARG A 101 -26.57 -2.93 7.33
CA ARG A 101 -27.76 -3.77 7.47
C ARG A 101 -27.43 -5.15 8.03
N HIS A 102 -26.37 -5.78 7.52
CA HIS A 102 -25.94 -7.11 7.97
C HIS A 102 -24.81 -7.04 9.00
N LYS A 103 -24.41 -5.83 9.42
CA LYS A 103 -23.32 -5.58 10.42
C LYS A 103 -22.02 -6.29 10.01
N LYS A 104 -21.62 -6.15 8.75
CA LYS A 104 -20.42 -6.76 8.16
C LYS A 104 -19.49 -5.72 7.55
N ILE A 105 -18.21 -6.00 7.57
CA ILE A 105 -17.17 -5.19 6.96
C ILE A 105 -16.38 -6.07 6.00
N LEU A 106 -16.27 -5.65 4.75
CA LEU A 106 -15.40 -6.28 3.76
C LEU A 106 -13.98 -5.74 3.92
N LEU A 107 -13.08 -6.58 4.42
CA LEU A 107 -11.76 -6.20 4.87
C LEU A 107 -10.68 -6.98 4.13
N ALA A 108 -9.66 -6.27 3.62
CA ALA A 108 -8.44 -6.86 3.09
C ALA A 108 -7.32 -6.70 4.12
N ASP A 109 -6.89 -7.83 4.67
CA ASP A 109 -5.76 -7.94 5.57
C ASP A 109 -4.61 -8.65 4.84
N SER A 110 -3.55 -7.91 4.56
CA SER A 110 -2.37 -8.41 3.81
C SER A 110 -1.63 -9.56 4.51
N SER A 111 -1.85 -9.75 5.82
CA SER A 111 -1.32 -10.90 6.58
C SER A 111 -2.09 -12.19 6.29
N LYS A 112 -3.29 -12.10 5.75
CA LYS A 112 -4.14 -13.22 5.37
C LYS A 112 -3.94 -13.59 3.90
N ASN A 113 -4.66 -14.59 3.41
CA ASN A 113 -4.56 -15.04 2.02
C ASN A 113 -5.70 -14.53 1.12
N LYS A 114 -6.66 -13.80 1.69
CA LYS A 114 -7.88 -13.37 0.99
C LYS A 114 -8.55 -12.19 1.69
N ILE A 115 -9.46 -11.55 0.98
CA ILE A 115 -10.41 -10.58 1.55
C ILE A 115 -11.43 -11.34 2.40
N ILE A 116 -11.77 -10.80 3.55
CA ILE A 116 -12.58 -11.46 4.59
C ILE A 116 -13.73 -10.53 4.99
N ASN A 117 -14.88 -11.11 5.29
CA ASN A 117 -15.97 -10.42 5.95
C ASN A 117 -15.79 -10.54 7.46
N TYR A 118 -15.63 -9.41 8.12
CA TYR A 118 -15.68 -9.28 9.58
C TYR A 118 -17.08 -8.87 10.02
N THR A 119 -17.54 -9.38 11.16
CA THR A 119 -18.66 -8.77 11.85
C THR A 119 -18.22 -7.47 12.52
N PHE A 120 -19.16 -6.59 12.83
CA PHE A 120 -18.87 -5.36 13.59
C PHE A 120 -18.19 -5.66 14.91
N GLN A 121 -18.64 -6.69 15.63
CA GLN A 121 -18.06 -7.09 16.91
C GLN A 121 -16.61 -7.58 16.79
N GLU A 122 -16.27 -8.33 15.74
CA GLU A 122 -14.90 -8.76 15.48
C GLU A 122 -13.99 -7.57 15.16
N PHE A 123 -14.48 -6.62 14.38
CA PHE A 123 -13.70 -5.44 14.02
C PHE A 123 -13.54 -4.47 15.21
N GLU A 124 -14.57 -4.29 16.04
CA GLU A 124 -14.50 -3.48 17.27
C GLU A 124 -13.40 -3.93 18.22
N ARG A 125 -13.10 -5.22 18.29
CA ARG A 125 -12.06 -5.79 19.16
C ARG A 125 -10.63 -5.44 18.72
N ILE A 126 -10.44 -5.08 17.45
CA ILE A 126 -9.11 -4.85 16.88
C ILE A 126 -8.91 -3.41 16.41
N THR A 127 -9.96 -2.67 16.11
CA THR A 127 -9.83 -1.31 15.59
C THR A 127 -9.30 -0.33 16.63
N THR A 128 -8.45 0.60 16.20
CA THR A 128 -8.06 1.77 17.01
C THR A 128 -8.91 2.99 16.70
N ASN A 129 -9.90 2.83 15.82
CA ASN A 129 -10.73 3.92 15.32
C ASN A 129 -9.93 5.05 14.63
N GLN A 130 -8.80 4.69 14.02
CA GLN A 130 -7.98 5.59 13.22
C GLN A 130 -8.00 5.13 11.76
N PHE A 131 -8.32 6.04 10.86
CA PHE A 131 -8.49 5.76 9.43
C PHE A 131 -7.71 6.77 8.59
N LEU A 132 -7.20 6.32 7.45
CA LEU A 132 -6.65 7.18 6.40
C LEU A 132 -7.65 7.17 5.24
N LEU A 133 -8.26 8.31 5.00
CA LEU A 133 -9.20 8.52 3.90
C LEU A 133 -8.40 9.05 2.71
N LEU A 134 -8.35 8.29 1.62
CA LEU A 134 -7.57 8.60 0.43
C LEU A 134 -8.50 8.67 -0.79
N LYS A 135 -8.44 9.78 -1.53
CA LYS A 135 -9.21 9.97 -2.76
C LYS A 135 -8.29 10.41 -3.89
N PRO A 136 -8.51 9.93 -5.11
CA PRO A 136 -7.73 10.39 -6.26
C PRO A 136 -7.98 11.88 -6.50
N LEU A 137 -6.92 12.69 -6.50
CA LEU A 137 -6.96 14.10 -6.86
C LEU A 137 -6.71 14.29 -8.36
N LYS A 138 -5.97 13.36 -8.95
CA LYS A 138 -5.62 13.30 -10.36
C LYS A 138 -5.51 11.84 -10.80
N LYS A 139 -5.17 11.59 -12.06
CA LYS A 139 -4.88 10.21 -12.52
C LYS A 139 -3.82 9.59 -11.63
N ILE A 140 -4.15 8.44 -11.02
CA ILE A 140 -3.24 7.71 -10.14
C ILE A 140 -2.06 7.18 -10.95
N MET A 141 -0.88 7.22 -10.33
CA MET A 141 0.37 6.76 -10.95
C MET A 141 0.26 5.32 -11.43
N TYR A 142 0.61 5.11 -12.70
CA TYR A 142 0.66 3.80 -13.33
C TYR A 142 2.06 3.58 -13.92
N VAL A 143 2.79 2.61 -13.38
CA VAL A 143 4.12 2.21 -13.86
C VAL A 143 4.12 0.70 -14.04
N GLU A 144 4.18 0.23 -15.27
CA GLU A 144 4.28 -1.20 -15.56
C GLU A 144 5.53 -1.80 -14.90
N LYS A 145 5.38 -3.00 -14.33
CA LYS A 145 6.46 -3.73 -13.66
C LYS A 145 7.73 -3.85 -14.52
N ASN A 146 7.57 -4.05 -15.82
CA ASN A 146 8.67 -4.12 -16.79
C ASN A 146 9.32 -2.76 -17.06
N GLN A 147 8.58 -1.68 -16.96
CA GLN A 147 9.10 -0.33 -17.21
C GLN A 147 10.00 0.14 -16.07
N PHE A 148 9.66 -0.17 -14.83
CA PHE A 148 10.50 0.13 -13.66
C PHE A 148 11.85 -0.61 -13.77
N LEU A 149 11.84 -1.90 -14.10
CA LEU A 149 13.07 -2.68 -14.29
C LEU A 149 13.94 -2.11 -15.42
N LYS A 150 13.33 -1.77 -16.57
CA LYS A 150 14.04 -1.13 -17.71
C LYS A 150 14.66 0.21 -17.31
N LEU A 151 13.94 1.06 -16.56
CA LEU A 151 14.45 2.35 -16.09
C LEU A 151 15.61 2.18 -15.10
N THR A 152 15.50 1.23 -14.18
CA THR A 152 16.55 0.92 -13.20
C THR A 152 17.79 0.38 -13.87
N ILE A 153 17.65 -0.56 -14.81
CA ILE A 153 18.76 -1.11 -15.61
C ILE A 153 19.39 -0.01 -16.47
N LYS A 154 18.59 0.83 -17.13
CA LYS A 154 19.10 1.96 -17.93
C LYS A 154 19.90 2.93 -17.07
N LYS A 155 19.39 3.28 -15.87
CA LYS A 155 20.10 4.15 -14.93
C LYS A 155 21.41 3.53 -14.46
N PHE A 156 21.40 2.23 -14.10
CA PHE A 156 22.59 1.49 -13.71
C PHE A 156 23.65 1.46 -14.81
N ILE A 157 23.26 1.16 -16.05
CA ILE A 157 24.17 1.15 -17.21
C ILE A 157 24.76 2.55 -17.45
N LEU A 158 23.94 3.61 -17.37
CA LEU A 158 24.40 4.97 -17.56
C LEU A 158 25.39 5.40 -16.47
N GLN A 159 25.11 5.06 -15.22
CA GLN A 159 26.00 5.38 -14.08
C GLN A 159 27.33 4.62 -14.12
N ASN A 160 27.32 3.39 -14.65
CA ASN A 160 28.49 2.51 -14.68
C ASN A 160 29.10 2.36 -16.09
N LYS A 161 28.75 3.23 -17.03
CA LYS A 161 29.16 3.13 -18.44
C LYS A 161 30.69 2.97 -18.61
N LYS A 162 31.49 3.73 -17.84
CA LYS A 162 32.98 3.66 -17.91
C LYS A 162 33.50 2.30 -17.42
N ASN A 163 32.94 1.78 -16.33
CA ASN A 163 33.37 0.48 -15.77
C ASN A 163 32.91 -0.69 -16.65
N LEU A 164 31.71 -0.59 -17.27
CA LEU A 164 31.21 -1.61 -18.18
C LEU A 164 32.06 -1.70 -19.47
N VAL A 165 32.47 -0.56 -20.04
CA VAL A 165 33.37 -0.51 -21.18
C VAL A 165 34.74 -1.13 -20.85
N PHE A 166 35.28 -0.84 -19.67
CA PHE A 166 36.55 -1.41 -19.20
C PHE A 166 36.46 -2.94 -19.05
N VAL A 167 35.41 -3.48 -18.48
CA VAL A 167 35.19 -4.93 -18.34
C VAL A 167 35.05 -5.61 -19.73
N LEU A 168 34.29 -5.00 -20.65
CA LEU A 168 34.15 -5.49 -22.01
C LEU A 168 35.48 -5.47 -22.80
N CYS A 169 36.29 -4.43 -22.64
CA CYS A 169 37.62 -4.38 -23.23
C CYS A 169 38.55 -5.49 -22.71
N LEU A 170 38.51 -5.75 -21.38
CA LEU A 170 39.31 -6.84 -20.80
C LEU A 170 38.88 -8.23 -21.29
N SER A 171 37.58 -8.46 -21.52
CA SER A 171 37.07 -9.76 -22.02
C SER A 171 37.41 -10.04 -23.51
N LEU A 172 37.87 -9.04 -24.27
CA LEU A 172 38.33 -9.21 -25.65
C LEU A 172 39.84 -9.54 -25.77
N PHE A 173 40.55 -9.53 -24.64
CA PHE A 173 41.99 -9.83 -24.58
C PHE A 173 42.30 -11.15 -23.87
N VAL A 174 41.26 -11.97 -23.55
CA VAL A 174 41.33 -13.33 -23.03
C VAL A 174 40.73 -14.28 -24.06
#